data_cf318cbd5a6d5a1314998994d2a215e8
#
_entry.id   cf318cbd5a6d5a1314998994d2a215e8
#
_cell.length_a   1.000
_cell.length_b   1.000
_cell.length_c   1.000
_cell.angle_alpha   90.00
_cell.angle_beta   90.00
_cell.angle_gamma   90.00
#
_symmetry.space_group_name_H-M   'P 1'
#
loop_
_entity.id
_entity.type
_entity.pdbx_description
1 polymer ?
#
loop_
_entity_poly.entity_id
_entity_poly.type
_entity_poly.pdbx_seq_one_letter_code
_entity_poly.pdbx_strand_id
1 'polypeptide(L)'
;LDINPSNLFMGNQIVNNKKNIIVNSNQSTYVLDAETGMILFKKNFSSIIRPIIIDQYFLSISKNNFLIMTNINNGKILYSLDMNQEVANFLKSKKREIQIKNTMIVNDKIYIFLKNSFLLKFDLNGKLKNINKLPNKLNTFPIIIDGSMAYFDFKNRLSVLN
;
A
#
# COMPACT_ATOMS: atom_id res chain seq x y z
N LEU A 1 -27.84 5.69 -10.38
CA LEU A 1 -26.56 5.88 -9.63
C LEU A 1 -26.45 7.35 -9.30
N ASP A 2 -26.84 7.71 -8.07
CA ASP A 2 -26.62 9.07 -7.54
C ASP A 2 -25.12 9.23 -7.26
N ILE A 3 -24.40 9.70 -8.25
CA ILE A 3 -23.01 10.08 -8.11
C ILE A 3 -23.02 11.48 -7.47
N ASN A 4 -22.80 11.54 -6.16
CA ASN A 4 -22.59 12.82 -5.51
C ASN A 4 -21.25 13.42 -6.00
N PRO A 5 -21.24 14.57 -6.71
CA PRO A 5 -20.05 15.15 -7.30
C PRO A 5 -18.92 15.42 -6.30
N SER A 6 -19.25 15.66 -5.01
CA SER A 6 -18.27 15.86 -3.94
C SER A 6 -17.45 14.60 -3.62
N ASN A 7 -17.91 13.42 -4.01
CA ASN A 7 -17.19 12.16 -3.78
C ASN A 7 -16.27 11.74 -4.95
N LEU A 8 -16.40 12.37 -6.12
CA LEU A 8 -15.57 12.08 -7.30
C LEU A 8 -14.10 12.49 -7.13
N PHE A 9 -13.83 13.50 -6.29
CA PHE A 9 -12.48 14.05 -6.09
C PHE A 9 -11.77 13.50 -4.84
N MET A 10 -12.39 12.64 -4.05
CA MET A 10 -11.78 12.01 -2.87
C MET A 10 -11.14 10.64 -3.16
N GLY A 11 -10.95 10.29 -4.42
CA GLY A 11 -10.30 9.05 -4.83
C GLY A 11 -8.78 9.09 -4.63
N ASN A 12 -8.20 7.96 -4.26
CA ASN A 12 -6.76 7.77 -4.35
C ASN A 12 -6.29 7.83 -5.81
N GLN A 13 -5.00 8.07 -6.00
CA GLN A 13 -4.40 8.15 -7.33
C GLN A 13 -4.74 6.92 -8.18
N ILE A 14 -5.12 7.17 -9.42
CA ILE A 14 -5.34 6.14 -10.43
C ILE A 14 -3.99 5.45 -10.71
N VAL A 15 -4.04 4.14 -10.83
CA VAL A 15 -2.89 3.31 -11.21
C VAL A 15 -3.25 2.52 -12.45
N ASN A 16 -2.35 2.47 -13.41
CA ASN A 16 -2.55 1.72 -14.63
C ASN A 16 -1.30 0.91 -15.04
N ASN A 17 -1.55 -0.16 -15.75
CA ASN A 17 -0.60 -0.82 -16.62
C ASN A 17 -1.16 -0.80 -18.06
N LYS A 18 -0.51 -1.51 -19.00
CA LYS A 18 -0.95 -1.53 -20.41
C LYS A 18 -2.38 -2.05 -20.63
N LYS A 19 -2.91 -2.87 -19.72
CA LYS A 19 -4.19 -3.59 -19.88
C LYS A 19 -5.28 -3.15 -18.90
N ASN A 20 -4.90 -2.66 -17.72
CA ASN A 20 -5.83 -2.41 -16.64
C ASN A 20 -5.64 -1.03 -16.02
N ILE A 21 -6.74 -0.44 -15.58
CA ILE A 21 -6.78 0.78 -14.77
C ILE A 21 -7.41 0.43 -13.42
N ILE A 22 -6.73 0.79 -12.32
CA ILE A 22 -7.23 0.61 -10.96
C ILE A 22 -7.67 1.97 -10.44
N VAL A 23 -8.94 2.06 -10.04
CA VAL A 23 -9.55 3.26 -9.48
C VAL A 23 -10.12 2.95 -8.10
N ASN A 24 -9.81 3.79 -7.12
CA ASN A 24 -10.38 3.69 -5.79
C ASN A 24 -11.40 4.81 -5.56
N SER A 25 -12.59 4.43 -5.13
CA SER A 25 -13.59 5.34 -4.56
C SER A 25 -13.51 5.30 -3.02
N ASN A 26 -14.42 6.01 -2.36
CA ASN A 26 -14.48 6.01 -0.88
C ASN A 26 -14.63 4.62 -0.25
N GLN A 27 -15.28 3.67 -0.93
CA GLN A 27 -15.65 2.36 -0.35
C GLN A 27 -15.22 1.18 -1.21
N SER A 28 -14.81 1.42 -2.45
CA SER A 28 -14.61 0.35 -3.43
C SER A 28 -13.37 0.58 -4.28
N THR A 29 -12.76 -0.52 -4.69
CA THR A 29 -11.73 -0.56 -5.73
C THR A 29 -12.35 -1.13 -6.99
N TYR A 30 -12.16 -0.45 -8.12
CA TYR A 30 -12.59 -0.87 -9.44
C TYR A 30 -11.37 -1.19 -10.27
N VAL A 31 -11.45 -2.25 -11.04
CA VAL A 31 -10.48 -2.56 -12.10
C VAL A 31 -11.22 -2.47 -13.43
N LEU A 32 -10.70 -1.64 -14.32
CA LEU A 32 -11.24 -1.39 -15.64
C LEU A 32 -10.26 -1.89 -16.69
N ASP A 33 -10.80 -2.28 -17.82
CA ASP A 33 -10.03 -2.49 -19.04
C ASP A 33 -9.48 -1.14 -19.53
N ALA A 34 -8.18 -1.08 -19.84
CA ALA A 34 -7.53 0.19 -20.19
C ALA A 34 -7.86 0.69 -21.61
N GLU A 35 -8.29 -0.22 -22.48
CA GLU A 35 -8.63 0.11 -23.88
C GLU A 35 -10.08 0.57 -24.00
N THR A 36 -11.00 -0.15 -23.35
CA THR A 36 -12.43 0.09 -23.47
C THR A 36 -13.04 0.93 -22.36
N GLY A 37 -12.35 1.05 -21.22
CA GLY A 37 -12.87 1.69 -20.01
C GLY A 37 -13.93 0.86 -19.28
N MET A 38 -14.24 -0.36 -19.72
CA MET A 38 -15.25 -1.21 -19.11
C MET A 38 -14.78 -1.72 -17.74
N ILE A 39 -15.70 -1.77 -16.77
CA ILE A 39 -15.42 -2.34 -15.46
C ILE A 39 -15.28 -3.85 -15.58
N LEU A 40 -14.09 -4.38 -15.34
CA LEU A 40 -13.83 -5.82 -15.30
C LEU A 40 -14.36 -6.43 -14.00
N PHE A 41 -14.10 -5.77 -12.88
CA PHE A 41 -14.65 -6.15 -11.57
C PHE A 41 -14.58 -5.02 -10.55
N LYS A 42 -15.32 -5.20 -9.46
CA LYS A 42 -15.38 -4.32 -8.29
C LYS A 42 -15.04 -5.10 -7.03
N LYS A 43 -14.34 -4.47 -6.08
CA LYS A 43 -14.10 -4.95 -4.72
C LYS A 43 -14.67 -3.99 -3.69
N ASN A 44 -15.26 -4.53 -2.62
CA ASN A 44 -15.89 -3.75 -1.54
C ASN A 44 -14.88 -3.32 -0.48
N PHE A 45 -13.71 -2.86 -0.91
CA PHE A 45 -12.74 -2.17 -0.09
C PHE A 45 -12.08 -1.06 -0.91
N SER A 46 -11.62 -0.03 -0.24
CA SER A 46 -10.85 1.06 -0.86
C SER A 46 -9.46 1.09 -0.26
N SER A 47 -8.45 1.34 -1.08
CA SER A 47 -7.08 1.53 -0.60
C SER A 47 -6.89 2.94 -0.05
N ILE A 48 -6.21 3.06 1.10
CA ILE A 48 -5.81 4.36 1.69
C ILE A 48 -4.53 4.91 1.09
N ILE A 49 -3.82 4.07 0.34
CA ILE A 49 -2.60 4.43 -0.38
C ILE A 49 -2.80 4.16 -1.87
N ARG A 50 -1.88 4.67 -2.69
CA ARG A 50 -1.81 4.29 -4.10
C ARG A 50 -1.58 2.78 -4.21
N PRO A 51 -2.45 2.01 -4.91
CA PRO A 51 -2.19 0.60 -5.17
C PRO A 51 -0.89 0.40 -5.95
N ILE A 52 -0.22 -0.72 -5.73
CA ILE A 52 1.02 -1.07 -6.45
C ILE A 52 0.76 -2.30 -7.30
N ILE A 53 0.93 -2.18 -8.61
CA ILE A 53 0.81 -3.31 -9.54
C ILE A 53 2.13 -4.06 -9.58
N ILE A 54 2.06 -5.39 -9.47
CA ILE A 54 3.18 -6.32 -9.54
C ILE A 54 2.73 -7.48 -10.42
N ASP A 55 3.28 -7.58 -11.61
CA ASP A 55 2.91 -8.61 -12.59
C ASP A 55 1.39 -8.71 -12.80
N GLN A 56 0.80 -9.83 -12.42
CA GLN A 56 -0.63 -10.10 -12.49
C GLN A 56 -1.40 -9.79 -11.20
N TYR A 57 -0.78 -9.12 -10.24
CA TYR A 57 -1.38 -8.77 -8.96
C TYR A 57 -1.32 -7.26 -8.71
N PHE A 58 -2.15 -6.80 -7.78
CA PHE A 58 -1.98 -5.49 -7.19
C PHE A 58 -2.12 -5.56 -5.67
N LEU A 59 -1.27 -4.77 -5.01
CA LEU A 59 -1.25 -4.59 -3.57
C LEU A 59 -2.07 -3.37 -3.21
N SER A 60 -2.94 -3.52 -2.22
CA SER A 60 -3.73 -2.44 -1.63
C SER A 60 -3.64 -2.48 -0.11
N ILE A 61 -3.84 -1.34 0.54
CA ILE A 61 -4.01 -1.26 1.99
C ILE A 61 -5.35 -0.60 2.29
N SER A 62 -6.25 -1.33 2.94
CA SER A 62 -7.58 -0.82 3.28
C SER A 62 -7.57 0.17 4.44
N LYS A 63 -8.69 0.89 4.64
CA LYS A 63 -8.90 1.82 5.76
C LYS A 63 -8.69 1.17 7.14
N ASN A 64 -8.96 -0.13 7.25
CA ASN A 64 -8.78 -0.89 8.50
C ASN A 64 -7.39 -1.54 8.60
N ASN A 65 -6.42 -1.07 7.81
CA ASN A 65 -5.05 -1.59 7.77
C ASN A 65 -4.93 -3.06 7.36
N PHE A 66 -5.82 -3.55 6.47
CA PHE A 66 -5.61 -4.83 5.82
C PHE A 66 -4.68 -4.68 4.63
N LEU A 67 -3.61 -5.46 4.61
CA LEU A 67 -2.72 -5.63 3.45
C LEU A 67 -3.36 -6.69 2.53
N ILE A 68 -3.75 -6.28 1.33
CA ILE A 68 -4.54 -7.12 0.42
C ILE A 68 -3.80 -7.27 -0.90
N MET A 69 -3.53 -8.51 -1.30
CA MET A 69 -3.00 -8.85 -2.62
C MET A 69 -4.13 -9.44 -3.46
N THR A 70 -4.39 -8.85 -4.61
CA THR A 70 -5.51 -9.23 -5.49
C THR A 70 -4.98 -9.52 -6.89
N ASN A 71 -5.46 -10.60 -7.51
CA ASN A 71 -5.16 -10.87 -8.92
C ASN A 71 -5.93 -9.87 -9.81
N ILE A 72 -5.19 -9.16 -10.67
CA ILE A 72 -5.73 -8.07 -11.49
C ILE A 72 -6.63 -8.55 -12.62
N ASN A 73 -6.47 -9.82 -13.06
CA ASN A 73 -7.22 -10.35 -14.19
C ASN A 73 -8.61 -10.90 -13.81
N ASN A 74 -8.75 -11.43 -12.60
CA ASN A 74 -10.00 -12.09 -12.16
C ASN A 74 -10.53 -11.59 -10.81
N GLY A 75 -9.82 -10.69 -10.16
CA GLY A 75 -10.20 -10.14 -8.87
C GLY A 75 -10.09 -11.11 -7.68
N LYS A 76 -9.51 -12.31 -7.85
CA LYS A 76 -9.32 -13.24 -6.72
C LYS A 76 -8.33 -12.66 -5.72
N ILE A 77 -8.73 -12.58 -4.45
CA ILE A 77 -7.85 -12.18 -3.36
C ILE A 77 -6.91 -13.35 -3.05
N LEU A 78 -5.60 -13.11 -3.16
CA LEU A 78 -4.57 -14.08 -2.83
C LEU A 78 -4.42 -14.19 -1.30
N TYR A 79 -4.35 -13.04 -0.63
CA TYR A 79 -4.40 -12.93 0.81
C TYR A 79 -4.93 -11.58 1.26
N SER A 80 -5.41 -11.55 2.51
CA SER A 80 -5.82 -10.32 3.20
C SER A 80 -5.36 -10.43 4.66
N LEU A 81 -4.46 -9.57 5.10
CA LEU A 81 -3.77 -9.64 6.39
C LEU A 81 -4.09 -8.41 7.23
N ASP A 82 -4.51 -8.60 8.44
CA ASP A 82 -4.67 -7.53 9.44
C ASP A 82 -3.29 -7.13 9.96
N MET A 83 -2.73 -6.05 9.41
CA MET A 83 -1.39 -5.58 9.81
C MET A 83 -1.31 -5.14 11.27
N ASN A 84 -2.41 -4.65 11.87
CA ASN A 84 -2.43 -4.31 13.28
C ASN A 84 -2.20 -5.56 14.14
N GLN A 85 -2.80 -6.69 13.74
CA GLN A 85 -2.62 -7.96 14.43
C GLN A 85 -1.23 -8.56 14.18
N GLU A 86 -0.74 -8.49 12.93
CA GLU A 86 0.61 -8.99 12.59
C GLU A 86 1.70 -8.26 13.38
N VAL A 87 1.61 -6.93 13.51
CA VAL A 87 2.53 -6.13 14.33
C VAL A 87 2.42 -6.51 15.81
N ALA A 88 1.21 -6.67 16.33
CA ALA A 88 1.00 -7.08 17.73
C ALA A 88 1.60 -8.46 18.03
N ASN A 89 1.41 -9.43 17.14
CA ASN A 89 1.97 -10.77 17.24
C ASN A 89 3.51 -10.74 17.20
N PHE A 90 4.08 -9.97 16.25
CA PHE A 90 5.54 -9.85 16.11
C PHE A 90 6.20 -9.24 17.37
N LEU A 91 5.58 -8.19 17.93
CA LEU A 91 6.06 -7.48 19.11
C LEU A 91 5.61 -8.13 20.44
N LYS A 92 4.84 -9.22 20.41
CA LYS A 92 4.22 -9.85 21.59
C LYS A 92 3.50 -8.81 22.46
N SER A 93 2.74 -7.93 21.83
CA SER A 93 2.07 -6.79 22.46
C SER A 93 0.56 -6.79 22.20
N LYS A 94 -0.18 -5.89 22.87
CA LYS A 94 -1.60 -5.67 22.57
C LYS A 94 -1.75 -5.06 21.17
N LYS A 95 -2.78 -5.50 20.44
CA LYS A 95 -3.18 -4.93 19.15
C LYS A 95 -3.45 -3.43 19.30
N ARG A 96 -2.81 -2.63 18.46
CA ARG A 96 -2.99 -1.19 18.33
C ARG A 96 -3.12 -0.80 16.88
N GLU A 97 -3.86 0.24 16.60
CA GLU A 97 -3.97 0.78 15.26
C GLU A 97 -2.63 1.41 14.83
N ILE A 98 -2.11 0.97 13.68
CA ILE A 98 -0.94 1.56 13.06
C ILE A 98 -1.36 2.68 12.10
N GLN A 99 -0.54 3.71 11.98
CA GLN A 99 -0.78 4.80 11.04
C GLN A 99 0.22 4.72 9.89
N ILE A 100 -0.28 4.33 8.72
CA ILE A 100 0.54 4.16 7.53
C ILE A 100 0.79 5.53 6.89
N LYS A 101 2.00 5.73 6.42
CA LYS A 101 2.42 6.91 5.69
C LYS A 101 2.62 6.62 4.21
N ASN A 102 3.45 5.62 3.90
CA ASN A 102 3.81 5.23 2.54
C ASN A 102 4.03 3.72 2.44
N THR A 103 4.00 3.22 1.21
CA THR A 103 4.34 1.82 0.90
C THR A 103 5.13 1.78 -0.40
N MET A 104 6.12 0.89 -0.45
CA MET A 104 6.87 0.61 -1.67
C MET A 104 7.19 -0.88 -1.76
N ILE A 105 7.51 -1.34 -2.97
CA ILE A 105 7.97 -2.71 -3.21
C ILE A 105 9.31 -2.63 -3.93
N VAL A 106 10.29 -3.31 -3.37
CA VAL A 106 11.64 -3.39 -3.92
C VAL A 106 12.20 -4.78 -3.63
N ASN A 107 12.79 -5.44 -4.63
CA ASN A 107 13.41 -6.76 -4.51
C ASN A 107 12.50 -7.77 -3.80
N ASP A 108 11.28 -7.92 -4.27
CA ASP A 108 10.26 -8.85 -3.76
C ASP A 108 9.92 -8.67 -2.27
N LYS A 109 10.12 -7.47 -1.75
CA LYS A 109 9.78 -7.10 -0.38
C LYS A 109 8.88 -5.88 -0.35
N ILE A 110 7.86 -5.95 0.50
CA ILE A 110 6.92 -4.87 0.76
C ILE A 110 7.44 -4.09 1.96
N TYR A 111 7.69 -2.81 1.76
CA TYR A 111 8.12 -1.87 2.78
C TYR A 111 6.97 -0.93 3.12
N ILE A 112 6.52 -0.92 4.37
CA ILE A 112 5.42 -0.08 4.86
C ILE A 112 5.97 0.88 5.90
N PHE A 113 5.93 2.17 5.58
CA PHE A 113 6.42 3.25 6.43
C PHE A 113 5.29 3.76 7.29
N LEU A 114 5.50 3.79 8.61
CA LEU A 114 4.53 4.30 9.56
C LEU A 114 4.82 5.77 9.92
N LYS A 115 3.78 6.50 10.32
CA LYS A 115 3.90 7.90 10.74
C LYS A 115 4.78 8.09 11.99
N ASN A 116 4.90 7.05 12.83
CA ASN A 116 5.72 7.04 14.05
C ASN A 116 7.17 6.60 13.85
N SER A 117 7.68 6.67 12.63
CA SER A 117 9.05 6.31 12.25
C SER A 117 9.39 4.82 12.35
N PHE A 118 8.41 3.94 12.28
CA PHE A 118 8.67 2.53 12.10
C PHE A 118 8.52 2.11 10.64
N LEU A 119 9.32 1.14 10.26
CA LEU A 119 9.31 0.48 8.96
C LEU A 119 8.96 -1.00 9.16
N LEU A 120 7.87 -1.41 8.54
CA LEU A 120 7.48 -2.83 8.48
C LEU A 120 8.00 -3.41 7.17
N LYS A 121 8.57 -4.60 7.22
CA LYS A 121 9.06 -5.33 6.04
C LYS A 121 8.36 -6.67 5.93
N PHE A 122 7.59 -6.85 4.86
CA PHE A 122 6.90 -8.09 4.53
C PHE A 122 7.56 -8.73 3.30
N ASP A 123 7.42 -10.05 3.14
CA ASP A 123 7.61 -10.70 1.84
C ASP A 123 6.33 -10.55 0.97
N LEU A 124 6.42 -10.95 -0.31
CA LEU A 124 5.26 -10.89 -1.22
C LEU A 124 4.14 -11.86 -0.84
N ASN A 125 4.40 -12.86 0.00
CA ASN A 125 3.38 -13.77 0.54
C ASN A 125 2.65 -13.17 1.75
N GLY A 126 3.00 -11.95 2.15
CA GLY A 126 2.38 -11.24 3.25
C GLY A 126 2.94 -11.59 4.64
N LYS A 127 4.02 -12.33 4.75
CA LYS A 127 4.64 -12.63 6.05
C LYS A 127 5.48 -11.46 6.54
N LEU A 128 5.20 -10.94 7.72
CA LEU A 128 6.01 -9.91 8.38
C LEU A 128 7.38 -10.48 8.76
N LYS A 129 8.44 -9.90 8.23
CA LYS A 129 9.84 -10.34 8.43
C LYS A 129 10.57 -9.51 9.46
N ASN A 130 10.32 -8.20 9.48
CA ASN A 130 11.04 -7.30 10.37
C ASN A 130 10.24 -6.02 10.66
N ILE A 131 10.54 -5.42 11.82
CA ILE A 131 10.06 -4.10 12.23
C ILE A 131 11.29 -3.31 12.67
N ASN A 132 11.63 -2.26 11.92
CA ASN A 132 12.78 -1.41 12.20
C ASN A 132 12.32 -0.01 12.57
N LYS A 133 13.01 0.61 13.53
CA LYS A 133 12.84 2.04 13.80
C LYS A 133 13.76 2.83 12.87
N LEU A 134 13.19 3.77 12.13
CA LEU A 134 13.97 4.71 11.33
C LEU A 134 14.69 5.72 12.26
N PRO A 135 15.92 6.13 11.94
CA PRO A 135 16.67 7.09 12.75
C PRO A 135 15.96 8.45 12.82
N ASN A 136 15.29 8.84 11.75
CA ASN A 136 14.56 10.10 11.65
C ASN A 136 13.17 9.90 11.07
N LYS A 137 12.25 10.81 11.40
CA LYS A 137 10.90 10.80 10.87
C LYS A 137 10.91 11.16 9.38
N LEU A 138 10.37 10.27 8.57
CA LEU A 138 10.29 10.40 7.11
C LEU A 138 9.46 11.62 6.70
N ASN A 139 10.00 12.49 5.85
CA ASN A 139 9.27 13.61 5.23
C ASN A 139 8.89 13.30 3.78
N THR A 140 9.87 12.92 2.96
CA THR A 140 9.66 12.61 1.53
C THR A 140 9.39 11.12 1.31
N PHE A 141 8.93 10.77 0.10
CA PHE A 141 8.91 9.38 -0.33
C PHE A 141 10.36 8.86 -0.42
N PRO A 142 10.68 7.70 0.17
CA PRO A 142 12.03 7.15 0.10
C PRO A 142 12.32 6.60 -1.30
N ILE A 143 13.60 6.65 -1.68
CA ILE A 143 14.13 6.02 -2.88
C ILE A 143 15.16 4.96 -2.50
N ILE A 144 15.31 3.94 -3.34
CA ILE A 144 16.34 2.92 -3.17
C ILE A 144 17.37 3.12 -4.28
N ILE A 145 18.64 3.26 -3.88
CA ILE A 145 19.80 3.40 -4.77
C ILE A 145 20.87 2.44 -4.29
N ASP A 146 21.30 1.53 -5.14
CA ASP A 146 22.35 0.54 -4.87
C ASP A 146 22.14 -0.24 -3.55
N GLY A 147 20.90 -0.61 -3.28
CA GLY A 147 20.53 -1.34 -2.08
C GLY A 147 20.34 -0.48 -0.83
N SER A 148 20.73 0.78 -0.86
CA SER A 148 20.56 1.74 0.23
C SER A 148 19.26 2.52 0.07
N MET A 149 18.58 2.79 1.19
CA MET A 149 17.36 3.61 1.22
C MET A 149 17.72 5.06 1.58
N ALA A 150 17.33 6.02 0.73
CA ALA A 150 17.54 7.43 0.96
C ALA A 150 16.20 8.18 1.06
N TYR A 151 16.09 9.13 2.00
CA TYR A 151 14.94 10.00 2.18
C TYR A 151 15.33 11.30 2.90
N PHE A 152 14.52 12.36 2.74
CA PHE A 152 14.63 13.55 3.57
C PHE A 152 13.75 13.43 4.82
N ASP A 153 14.30 13.82 5.97
CA ASP A 153 13.57 13.92 7.22
C ASP A 153 12.79 15.26 7.34
N PHE A 154 12.01 15.43 8.40
CA PHE A 154 11.24 16.67 8.64
C PHE A 154 12.11 17.93 8.85
N LYS A 155 13.42 17.77 9.03
CA LYS A 155 14.38 18.88 9.10
C LYS A 155 15.10 19.08 7.77
N ASN A 156 14.60 18.49 6.68
CA ASN A 156 15.20 18.50 5.35
C ASN A 156 16.63 17.95 5.30
N ARG A 157 16.98 17.03 6.20
CA ARG A 157 18.28 16.36 6.19
C ARG A 157 18.17 15.05 5.44
N LEU A 158 19.16 14.75 4.60
CA LEU A 158 19.26 13.46 3.92
C LEU A 158 19.61 12.37 4.94
N SER A 159 18.77 11.33 5.00
CA SER A 159 19.02 10.10 5.75
C SER A 159 19.25 8.97 4.77
N VAL A 160 20.34 8.23 4.95
CA VAL A 160 20.69 7.04 4.15
C VAL A 160 20.77 5.84 5.10
N LEU A 161 20.15 4.74 4.70
CA LEU A 161 20.10 3.46 5.43
C LEU A 161 20.58 2.34 4.52
N ASN A 162 21.54 1.58 4.96
CA ASN A 162 22.05 0.38 4.28
C ASN A 162 21.33 -0.87 4.73
#